data_c057ff2ce1246d89717d816320b02e33
#
_entry.id   c057ff2ce1246d89717d816320b02e33
#
_cell.length_a   1.000
_cell.length_b   1.000
_cell.length_c   1.000
_cell.angle_alpha   90.00
_cell.angle_beta   90.00
_cell.angle_gamma   90.00
#
_symmetry.space_group_name_H-M   'P 1'
#
loop_
_entity.id
_entity.type
_entity.pdbx_description
1 polymer ?
#
loop_
_entity_poly.entity_id
_entity_poly.type
_entity_poly.pdbx_seq_one_letter_code
_entity_poly.pdbx_strand_id
1 'polypeptide(L)'
;MQNQRVLVLDFGGQYNQLIARRVRECNVYCEVKPHSMTIDEIKAYDPIGIIFTGGPQSVYAAGSPQVDPKIFELGIPVLGICYGCQLMAHYLGGEVTAAQSDTAREYGKTPTFFDTDCRLFKGLPEESVTWMSHGDYMAKVPESFRLVAHSAACPTVGICDEARGFYGVQFHPEVNHTEYGQKMLHNFLYEVCGAKCDWTMGDYMRASIESIRAKVGDGKVLLALSGGVDSSVAAALLAEAVGNQLTCIFVNHGLMRKDEGDEVEAAFKNWDINFIRVNAQDRFLSKLAGVSEPEAKRKIIGEEFIRVFEDEGKKIGSVDYLAQGTIYPDVIESGTNVAAVIKSHHNVGGLPDFVDFKEIIEPLRLLFKDEVRALGRELGLPEYLVMRQPFPGPGLAIRVIGDITKEKLDILREADFIFRDEIAKAHLEGTMNQYFAVLTNMRSVGVMGDGRTYDYTLALRSVTTTDFMTADWARIPYDVLDKVSVRIVNEVKGINRIVYDITSKPPATIEWE
;
A
#
# COMPACT_ATOMS: atom_id res chain seq x y z
N MET A 1 0.03 -9.17 24.27
CA MET A 1 1.05 -8.20 24.79
C MET A 1 0.62 -6.80 24.38
N GLN A 2 0.72 -5.84 25.27
CA GLN A 2 0.43 -4.45 24.90
C GLN A 2 1.73 -3.83 24.39
N ASN A 3 1.89 -3.78 23.07
CA ASN A 3 3.06 -3.18 22.43
C ASN A 3 3.11 -1.69 22.76
N GLN A 4 4.32 -1.14 22.86
CA GLN A 4 4.49 0.31 22.89
C GLN A 4 3.95 0.91 21.60
N ARG A 5 3.29 2.06 21.67
CA ARG A 5 2.63 2.65 20.50
C ARG A 5 2.90 4.14 20.38
N VAL A 6 3.04 4.58 19.15
CA VAL A 6 3.13 6.00 18.78
C VAL A 6 1.82 6.44 18.15
N LEU A 7 1.37 7.61 18.49
CA LEU A 7 0.17 8.21 17.91
C LEU A 7 0.58 9.17 16.79
N VAL A 8 0.04 8.96 15.60
CA VAL A 8 0.21 9.87 14.46
C VAL A 8 -1.09 10.64 14.28
N LEU A 9 -1.10 11.94 14.54
CA LEU A 9 -2.27 12.80 14.35
C LEU A 9 -2.26 13.41 12.94
N ASP A 10 -3.34 13.14 12.21
CA ASP A 10 -3.53 13.56 10.82
C ASP A 10 -4.14 14.97 10.72
N PHE A 11 -3.41 15.88 10.11
CA PHE A 11 -3.84 17.26 9.81
C PHE A 11 -4.23 17.46 8.33
N GLY A 12 -4.50 16.37 7.59
CA GLY A 12 -4.89 16.41 6.18
C GLY A 12 -3.72 16.48 5.20
N GLY A 13 -2.51 16.16 5.64
CA GLY A 13 -1.33 16.10 4.79
C GLY A 13 -1.34 14.86 3.87
N GLN A 14 -0.63 14.95 2.75
CA GLN A 14 -0.54 13.85 1.78
C GLN A 14 0.31 12.67 2.26
N TYR A 15 1.19 12.87 3.26
CA TYR A 15 2.20 11.89 3.68
C TYR A 15 1.92 11.23 5.03
N ASN A 16 0.70 11.35 5.58
CA ASN A 16 0.33 10.79 6.90
C ASN A 16 0.55 9.26 6.98
N GLN A 17 0.11 8.53 5.95
CA GLN A 17 0.33 7.07 5.87
C GLN A 17 1.82 6.73 5.73
N LEU A 18 2.59 7.56 5.01
CA LEU A 18 4.02 7.35 4.84
C LEU A 18 4.77 7.55 6.18
N ILE A 19 4.38 8.54 7.00
CA ILE A 19 4.92 8.72 8.35
C ILE A 19 4.68 7.45 9.18
N ALA A 20 3.44 6.95 9.21
CA ALA A 20 3.12 5.73 9.95
C ALA A 20 3.93 4.53 9.46
N ARG A 21 4.09 4.36 8.15
CA ARG A 21 4.92 3.31 7.56
C ARG A 21 6.37 3.42 8.01
N ARG A 22 6.97 4.63 8.01
CA ARG A 22 8.34 4.85 8.47
C ARG A 22 8.53 4.53 9.95
N VAL A 23 7.55 4.83 10.79
CA VAL A 23 7.57 4.44 12.21
C VAL A 23 7.56 2.91 12.35
N ARG A 24 6.70 2.22 11.57
CA ARG A 24 6.62 0.75 11.56
C ARG A 24 7.91 0.09 11.04
N GLU A 25 8.56 0.67 10.05
CA GLU A 25 9.88 0.25 9.56
C GLU A 25 10.98 0.34 10.65
N CYS A 26 10.76 1.15 11.69
CA CYS A 26 11.59 1.16 12.91
C CYS A 26 11.17 0.13 13.96
N ASN A 27 10.31 -0.84 13.64
CA ASN A 27 9.76 -1.84 14.55
C ASN A 27 9.02 -1.25 15.76
N VAL A 28 8.31 -0.15 15.57
CA VAL A 28 7.47 0.50 16.56
C VAL A 28 6.03 0.57 16.05
N TYR A 29 5.08 0.11 16.85
CA TYR A 29 3.67 0.18 16.47
C TYR A 29 3.16 1.62 16.47
N CYS A 30 2.37 1.99 15.48
CA CYS A 30 1.68 3.28 15.46
C CYS A 30 0.32 3.18 14.77
N GLU A 31 -0.55 4.12 15.06
CA GLU A 31 -1.81 4.32 14.35
C GLU A 31 -1.97 5.77 13.93
N VAL A 32 -2.60 5.97 12.76
CA VAL A 32 -3.03 7.28 12.30
C VAL A 32 -4.44 7.55 12.84
N LYS A 33 -4.60 8.67 13.54
CA LYS A 33 -5.88 9.12 14.11
C LYS A 33 -6.16 10.57 13.69
N PRO A 34 -7.43 11.00 13.68
CA PRO A 34 -7.78 12.38 13.38
C PRO A 34 -7.16 13.37 14.40
N HIS A 35 -6.77 14.54 13.94
CA HIS A 35 -6.28 15.63 14.81
C HIS A 35 -7.29 16.04 15.90
N SER A 36 -8.59 15.77 15.68
CA SER A 36 -9.68 16.07 16.61
C SER A 36 -9.82 15.09 17.79
N MET A 37 -8.89 14.12 17.90
CA MET A 37 -8.86 13.17 19.02
C MET A 37 -8.80 13.92 20.35
N THR A 38 -9.67 13.56 21.30
CA THR A 38 -9.76 14.21 22.61
C THR A 38 -8.60 13.81 23.53
N ILE A 39 -8.32 14.64 24.52
CA ILE A 39 -7.25 14.37 25.52
C ILE A 39 -7.50 13.04 26.26
N ASP A 40 -8.76 12.74 26.56
CA ASP A 40 -9.09 11.49 27.27
C ASP A 40 -8.89 10.25 26.37
N GLU A 41 -9.19 10.36 25.08
CA GLU A 41 -8.88 9.30 24.11
C GLU A 41 -7.36 9.12 23.93
N ILE A 42 -6.58 10.21 23.90
CA ILE A 42 -5.13 10.15 23.82
C ILE A 42 -4.54 9.45 25.06
N LYS A 43 -5.03 9.82 26.27
CA LYS A 43 -4.63 9.16 27.51
C LYS A 43 -4.99 7.67 27.53
N ALA A 44 -6.19 7.32 27.05
CA ALA A 44 -6.64 5.93 26.94
C ALA A 44 -5.84 5.13 25.91
N TYR A 45 -5.36 5.80 24.86
CA TYR A 45 -4.47 5.21 23.86
C TYR A 45 -3.07 4.93 24.44
N ASP A 46 -2.61 5.69 25.43
CA ASP A 46 -1.33 5.54 26.14
C ASP A 46 -0.10 5.51 25.21
N PRO A 47 0.13 6.57 24.40
CA PRO A 47 1.25 6.58 23.47
C PRO A 47 2.57 6.94 24.15
N ILE A 48 3.69 6.33 23.70
CA ILE A 48 5.04 6.71 24.12
C ILE A 48 5.56 7.97 23.43
N GLY A 49 4.93 8.39 22.36
CA GLY A 49 5.23 9.59 21.57
C GLY A 49 4.10 9.95 20.63
N ILE A 50 4.04 11.21 20.25
CA ILE A 50 3.02 11.74 19.33
C ILE A 50 3.73 12.39 18.14
N ILE A 51 3.24 12.14 16.92
CA ILE A 51 3.72 12.78 15.69
C ILE A 51 2.57 13.59 15.10
N PHE A 52 2.79 14.88 14.90
CA PHE A 52 1.90 15.77 14.16
C PHE A 52 2.32 15.77 12.69
N THR A 53 1.43 15.43 11.79
CA THR A 53 1.72 15.37 10.35
C THR A 53 1.77 16.77 9.72
N GLY A 54 2.14 16.83 8.45
CA GLY A 54 1.92 18.00 7.62
C GLY A 54 0.43 18.27 7.37
N GLY A 55 0.12 19.43 6.84
CA GLY A 55 -1.25 19.83 6.47
C GLY A 55 -1.25 20.89 5.36
N PRO A 56 -2.36 21.03 4.61
CA PRO A 56 -2.42 21.91 3.44
C PRO A 56 -2.73 23.38 3.79
N GLN A 57 -3.04 23.70 5.05
CA GLN A 57 -3.51 25.01 5.48
C GLN A 57 -2.47 25.74 6.33
N SER A 58 -2.64 27.05 6.48
CA SER A 58 -1.86 27.84 7.44
C SER A 58 -2.45 27.70 8.84
N VAL A 59 -1.59 27.58 9.86
CA VAL A 59 -2.03 27.37 11.26
C VAL A 59 -2.91 28.50 11.83
N TYR A 60 -2.78 29.70 11.28
CA TYR A 60 -3.56 30.88 11.65
C TYR A 60 -4.82 31.07 10.79
N ALA A 61 -5.07 30.24 9.79
CA ALA A 61 -6.25 30.34 8.94
C ALA A 61 -7.51 29.88 9.67
N ALA A 62 -8.63 30.60 9.45
CA ALA A 62 -9.91 30.19 10.00
C ALA A 62 -10.33 28.82 9.48
N GLY A 63 -10.66 27.89 10.39
CA GLY A 63 -11.05 26.52 10.05
C GLY A 63 -9.88 25.57 9.78
N SER A 64 -8.63 26.00 10.01
CA SER A 64 -7.48 25.09 9.95
C SER A 64 -7.56 23.99 11.02
N PRO A 65 -7.04 22.79 10.76
CA PRO A 65 -7.01 21.70 11.73
C PRO A 65 -6.26 22.09 13.01
N GLN A 66 -6.89 21.94 14.16
CA GLN A 66 -6.34 22.32 15.46
C GLN A 66 -6.35 21.12 16.41
N VAL A 67 -5.58 21.20 17.50
CA VAL A 67 -5.61 20.24 18.62
C VAL A 67 -6.01 20.96 19.91
N ASP A 68 -6.43 20.21 20.93
CA ASP A 68 -6.54 20.77 22.28
C ASP A 68 -5.12 21.08 22.81
N PRO A 69 -4.80 22.35 23.16
CA PRO A 69 -3.46 22.74 23.66
C PRO A 69 -2.99 21.93 24.87
N LYS A 70 -3.88 21.34 25.64
CA LYS A 70 -3.56 20.46 26.77
C LYS A 70 -2.75 19.23 26.37
N ILE A 71 -2.67 18.91 25.07
CA ILE A 71 -1.81 17.83 24.56
C ILE A 71 -0.33 18.06 24.92
N PHE A 72 0.11 19.32 24.99
CA PHE A 72 1.48 19.69 25.38
C PHE A 72 1.74 19.61 26.90
N GLU A 73 0.68 19.38 27.70
CA GLU A 73 0.77 19.19 29.15
C GLU A 73 0.80 17.73 29.57
N LEU A 74 0.64 16.80 28.61
CA LEU A 74 0.56 15.35 28.89
C LEU A 74 1.91 14.72 29.31
N GLY A 75 3.03 15.42 29.13
CA GLY A 75 4.36 14.87 29.39
C GLY A 75 4.80 13.80 28.36
N ILE A 76 4.15 13.75 27.21
CA ILE A 76 4.44 12.84 26.13
C ILE A 76 5.31 13.56 25.09
N PRO A 77 6.41 12.98 24.61
CA PRO A 77 7.23 13.54 23.54
C PRO A 77 6.42 13.83 22.26
N VAL A 78 6.68 14.95 21.61
CA VAL A 78 5.99 15.38 20.38
C VAL A 78 6.99 15.69 19.28
N LEU A 79 6.78 15.12 18.08
CA LEU A 79 7.45 15.51 16.84
C LEU A 79 6.46 16.20 15.91
N GLY A 80 6.67 17.48 15.61
CA GLY A 80 5.90 18.20 14.59
C GLY A 80 6.61 18.19 13.24
N ILE A 81 5.90 17.83 12.18
CA ILE A 81 6.40 17.79 10.80
C ILE A 81 5.65 18.86 9.98
N CYS A 82 6.36 19.78 9.34
CA CYS A 82 5.83 20.82 8.49
C CYS A 82 4.70 21.62 9.19
N TYR A 83 3.43 21.44 8.81
CA TYR A 83 2.29 22.06 9.51
C TYR A 83 2.29 21.73 11.02
N GLY A 84 2.58 20.50 11.40
CA GLY A 84 2.63 20.08 12.80
C GLY A 84 3.73 20.80 13.60
N CYS A 85 4.86 21.11 12.99
CA CYS A 85 5.91 21.94 13.59
C CYS A 85 5.42 23.39 13.80
N GLN A 86 4.79 23.96 12.79
CA GLN A 86 4.24 25.32 12.87
C GLN A 86 3.12 25.41 13.91
N LEU A 87 2.24 24.41 13.98
CA LEU A 87 1.16 24.36 14.96
C LEU A 87 1.70 24.29 16.40
N MET A 88 2.71 23.46 16.64
CA MET A 88 3.37 23.38 17.94
C MET A 88 4.02 24.73 18.32
N ALA A 89 4.74 25.37 17.40
CA ALA A 89 5.34 26.69 17.64
C ALA A 89 4.26 27.75 17.93
N HIS A 90 3.17 27.76 17.17
CA HIS A 90 2.05 28.69 17.37
C HIS A 90 1.44 28.58 18.76
N TYR A 91 1.15 27.37 19.24
CA TYR A 91 0.57 27.18 20.58
C TYR A 91 1.53 27.50 21.73
N LEU A 92 2.85 27.34 21.52
CA LEU A 92 3.84 27.50 22.56
C LEU A 92 4.51 28.89 22.60
N GLY A 93 3.93 29.87 21.89
CA GLY A 93 4.32 31.27 21.95
C GLY A 93 5.30 31.73 20.86
N GLY A 94 5.49 30.92 19.83
CA GLY A 94 6.16 31.32 18.60
C GLY A 94 5.23 32.08 17.66
N GLU A 95 5.78 32.52 16.52
CA GLU A 95 5.04 33.24 15.48
C GLU A 95 5.27 32.52 14.13
N VAL A 96 4.17 32.20 13.45
CA VAL A 96 4.17 31.62 12.11
C VAL A 96 3.57 32.64 11.13
N THR A 97 4.23 32.87 10.02
CA THR A 97 3.79 33.84 9.01
C THR A 97 4.04 33.32 7.60
N ALA A 98 3.28 33.86 6.65
CA ALA A 98 3.54 33.61 5.24
C ALA A 98 4.87 34.26 4.82
N ALA A 99 5.62 33.57 3.98
CA ALA A 99 6.82 34.14 3.39
C ALA A 99 6.49 35.38 2.55
N GLN A 100 7.04 36.51 2.94
CA GLN A 100 6.79 37.82 2.28
C GLN A 100 7.55 37.98 0.97
N SER A 101 8.50 37.08 0.67
CA SER A 101 9.28 37.06 -0.58
C SER A 101 9.40 35.63 -1.09
N ASP A 102 9.65 35.47 -2.38
CA ASP A 102 9.92 34.17 -3.00
C ASP A 102 11.16 33.46 -2.42
N THR A 103 11.98 34.18 -1.65
CA THR A 103 13.22 33.66 -1.03
C THR A 103 13.00 32.87 0.26
N ALA A 104 11.83 32.95 0.90
CA ALA A 104 11.54 32.21 2.15
C ALA A 104 10.60 31.02 1.91
N ARG A 105 10.11 30.82 0.68
CA ARG A 105 9.35 29.63 0.27
C ARG A 105 10.33 28.57 -0.25
N GLU A 106 10.17 27.35 0.23
CA GLU A 106 11.04 26.26 -0.20
C GLU A 106 10.21 25.08 -0.68
N TYR A 107 10.50 24.63 -1.90
CA TYR A 107 9.89 23.45 -2.51
C TYR A 107 10.96 22.58 -3.14
N GLY A 108 10.93 21.28 -2.84
CA GLY A 108 11.85 20.32 -3.39
C GLY A 108 13.08 20.05 -2.53
N LYS A 109 14.15 19.60 -3.18
CA LYS A 109 15.43 19.24 -2.52
C LYS A 109 16.19 20.48 -2.08
N THR A 110 16.44 20.60 -0.78
CA THR A 110 17.10 21.76 -0.19
C THR A 110 18.26 21.31 0.71
N PRO A 111 19.47 21.85 0.54
CA PRO A 111 20.56 21.67 1.51
C PRO A 111 20.16 22.25 2.87
N THR A 112 20.27 21.46 3.91
CA THR A 112 19.87 21.82 5.28
C THR A 112 21.02 21.53 6.23
N PHE A 113 21.27 22.47 7.13
CA PHE A 113 22.33 22.39 8.16
C PHE A 113 21.71 22.03 9.50
N PHE A 114 22.36 21.10 10.22
CA PHE A 114 21.88 20.52 11.46
C PHE A 114 22.84 20.76 12.62
N ASP A 115 22.28 21.06 13.78
CA ASP A 115 22.97 20.92 15.07
C ASP A 115 22.94 19.44 15.48
N THR A 116 24.04 18.74 15.30
CA THR A 116 24.17 17.31 15.57
C THR A 116 24.24 16.95 17.06
N ASP A 117 24.34 17.93 17.96
CA ASP A 117 24.19 17.74 19.40
C ASP A 117 22.71 17.53 19.80
N CYS A 118 21.75 17.90 18.92
CA CYS A 118 20.37 17.60 19.10
C CYS A 118 20.10 16.11 18.97
N ARG A 119 19.36 15.51 19.91
CA ARG A 119 19.04 14.08 19.89
C ARG A 119 18.36 13.64 18.59
N LEU A 120 17.53 14.48 17.99
CA LEU A 120 16.87 14.18 16.72
C LEU A 120 17.88 13.96 15.57
N PHE A 121 18.96 14.72 15.56
CA PHE A 121 19.98 14.69 14.50
C PHE A 121 21.26 13.95 14.88
N LYS A 122 21.24 13.23 15.99
CA LYS A 122 22.38 12.43 16.48
C LYS A 122 22.87 11.44 15.43
N GLY A 123 24.15 11.54 15.09
CA GLY A 123 24.81 10.65 14.12
C GLY A 123 24.48 10.96 12.65
N LEU A 124 23.95 12.14 12.35
CA LEU A 124 23.84 12.70 11.03
C LEU A 124 25.07 13.54 10.66
N PRO A 125 25.34 13.80 9.37
CA PRO A 125 26.26 14.85 8.96
C PRO A 125 25.68 16.23 9.31
N GLU A 126 26.57 17.24 9.45
CA GLU A 126 26.15 18.63 9.73
C GLU A 126 25.34 19.25 8.59
N GLU A 127 25.45 18.72 7.36
CA GLU A 127 24.70 19.14 6.17
C GLU A 127 24.19 17.91 5.43
N SER A 128 22.92 17.94 5.00
CA SER A 128 22.38 17.00 4.03
C SER A 128 21.16 17.56 3.30
N VAL A 129 20.68 16.83 2.28
CA VAL A 129 19.51 17.22 1.51
C VAL A 129 18.23 16.81 2.21
N THR A 130 17.30 17.77 2.38
CA THR A 130 15.94 17.53 2.86
C THR A 130 14.90 17.94 1.83
N TRP A 131 13.69 17.40 1.96
CA TRP A 131 12.55 17.72 1.09
C TRP A 131 11.69 18.79 1.74
N MET A 132 11.66 19.97 1.16
CA MET A 132 10.82 21.09 1.60
C MET A 132 9.54 21.16 0.77
N SER A 133 8.45 21.57 1.43
CA SER A 133 7.15 21.83 0.79
C SER A 133 6.35 22.80 1.65
N HIS A 134 6.79 24.08 1.73
CA HIS A 134 6.13 25.06 2.58
C HIS A 134 6.12 26.48 1.99
N GLY A 135 5.02 27.19 2.24
CA GLY A 135 4.89 28.63 1.98
C GLY A 135 4.91 29.49 3.25
N ASP A 136 4.61 28.88 4.40
CA ASP A 136 4.69 29.50 5.72
C ASP A 136 5.94 29.03 6.46
N TYR A 137 6.48 29.86 7.34
CA TYR A 137 7.63 29.54 8.17
C TYR A 137 7.50 30.14 9.58
N MET A 138 8.29 29.66 10.52
CA MET A 138 8.35 30.19 11.88
C MET A 138 9.20 31.47 11.88
N ALA A 139 8.56 32.63 11.99
CA ALA A 139 9.24 33.93 12.08
C ALA A 139 9.84 34.15 13.49
N LYS A 140 9.23 33.55 14.53
CA LYS A 140 9.73 33.57 15.89
C LYS A 140 9.63 32.18 16.52
N VAL A 141 10.75 31.70 17.02
CA VAL A 141 10.84 30.44 17.78
C VAL A 141 10.31 30.68 19.21
N PRO A 142 9.54 29.75 19.81
CA PRO A 142 9.13 29.88 21.22
C PRO A 142 10.33 29.97 22.17
N GLU A 143 10.20 30.75 23.27
CA GLU A 143 11.34 31.06 24.19
C GLU A 143 12.05 29.81 24.76
N SER A 144 11.31 28.73 25.01
CA SER A 144 11.86 27.48 25.55
C SER A 144 12.56 26.61 24.52
N PHE A 145 12.42 26.93 23.22
CA PHE A 145 13.01 26.15 22.14
C PHE A 145 14.34 26.74 21.68
N ARG A 146 15.27 25.84 21.32
CA ARG A 146 16.47 26.21 20.57
C ARG A 146 16.32 25.88 19.09
N LEU A 147 16.96 26.66 18.26
CA LEU A 147 17.08 26.40 16.83
C LEU A 147 18.09 25.28 16.62
N VAL A 148 17.74 24.26 15.84
CA VAL A 148 18.58 23.07 15.60
C VAL A 148 18.76 22.71 14.14
N ALA A 149 18.04 23.38 13.22
CA ALA A 149 18.30 23.26 11.80
C ALA A 149 17.89 24.54 11.04
N HIS A 150 18.62 24.85 9.98
CA HIS A 150 18.37 25.97 9.08
C HIS A 150 18.76 25.61 7.63
N SER A 151 18.21 26.35 6.68
CA SER A 151 18.66 26.36 5.28
C SER A 151 19.21 27.74 4.90
N ALA A 152 19.66 27.90 3.67
CA ALA A 152 20.11 29.19 3.17
C ALA A 152 18.96 30.22 3.09
N ALA A 153 17.72 29.79 2.84
CA ALA A 153 16.56 30.64 2.68
C ALA A 153 15.68 30.71 3.95
N CYS A 154 15.59 29.64 4.72
CA CYS A 154 14.78 29.56 5.94
C CYS A 154 15.66 29.39 7.19
N PRO A 155 15.70 30.38 8.11
CA PRO A 155 16.53 30.31 9.31
C PRO A 155 15.97 29.37 10.37
N THR A 156 14.69 28.95 10.28
CA THR A 156 13.94 28.24 11.32
C THR A 156 13.37 26.91 10.78
N VAL A 157 14.25 26.06 10.26
CA VAL A 157 13.87 24.75 9.67
C VAL A 157 13.68 23.67 10.74
N GLY A 158 14.39 23.75 11.86
CA GLY A 158 14.26 22.79 12.94
C GLY A 158 14.37 23.43 14.31
N ILE A 159 13.50 23.03 15.24
CA ILE A 159 13.45 23.52 16.63
C ILE A 159 13.32 22.37 17.61
N CYS A 160 13.84 22.51 18.83
CA CYS A 160 13.61 21.55 19.90
C CYS A 160 13.52 22.18 21.28
N ASP A 161 12.72 21.56 22.15
CA ASP A 161 12.78 21.67 23.60
C ASP A 161 13.04 20.29 24.17
N GLU A 162 14.31 19.99 24.39
CA GLU A 162 14.74 18.65 24.84
C GLU A 162 14.26 18.30 26.24
N ALA A 163 14.02 19.31 27.10
CA ALA A 163 13.54 19.09 28.45
C ALA A 163 12.11 18.52 28.47
N ARG A 164 11.27 18.95 27.54
CA ARG A 164 9.91 18.45 27.37
C ARG A 164 9.77 17.35 26.33
N GLY A 165 10.83 17.06 25.56
CA GLY A 165 10.81 16.09 24.47
C GLY A 165 10.07 16.60 23.23
N PHE A 166 10.04 17.90 22.98
CA PHE A 166 9.37 18.50 21.83
C PHE A 166 10.36 18.81 20.72
N TYR A 167 10.06 18.33 19.52
CA TYR A 167 10.87 18.51 18.33
C TYR A 167 9.99 18.93 17.16
N GLY A 168 10.47 19.84 16.34
CA GLY A 168 9.77 20.26 15.14
C GLY A 168 10.72 20.42 13.97
N VAL A 169 10.29 19.95 12.80
CA VAL A 169 11.00 20.09 11.53
C VAL A 169 10.07 20.63 10.46
N GLN A 170 10.56 21.57 9.65
CA GLN A 170 9.79 22.17 8.56
C GLN A 170 9.76 21.27 7.32
N PHE A 171 10.78 20.46 7.11
CA PHE A 171 10.89 19.49 6.03
C PHE A 171 10.15 18.18 6.34
N HIS A 172 10.09 17.29 5.35
CA HIS A 172 9.43 16.00 5.42
C HIS A 172 10.47 14.87 5.59
N PRO A 173 10.72 14.36 6.82
CA PRO A 173 11.65 13.26 7.05
C PRO A 173 11.13 11.91 6.51
N GLU A 174 9.82 11.77 6.30
CA GLU A 174 9.18 10.55 5.86
C GLU A 174 9.41 10.23 4.38
N VAL A 175 9.71 11.23 3.54
CA VAL A 175 9.89 11.02 2.10
C VAL A 175 11.32 10.60 1.74
N ASN A 176 11.47 9.79 0.69
CA ASN A 176 12.77 9.28 0.22
C ASN A 176 13.76 10.37 -0.23
N HIS A 177 13.27 11.58 -0.52
CA HIS A 177 14.11 12.71 -0.93
C HIS A 177 14.84 13.39 0.23
N THR A 178 14.45 13.10 1.48
CA THR A 178 15.19 13.47 2.69
C THR A 178 16.18 12.34 3.01
N GLU A 179 17.46 12.56 2.73
CA GLU A 179 18.49 11.52 2.74
C GLU A 179 18.60 10.74 4.06
N TYR A 180 18.48 11.42 5.20
CA TYR A 180 18.59 10.81 6.54
C TYR A 180 17.26 10.79 7.30
N GLY A 181 16.14 10.97 6.61
CA GLY A 181 14.83 11.08 7.24
C GLY A 181 14.46 9.88 8.11
N GLN A 182 14.75 8.66 7.64
CA GLN A 182 14.54 7.44 8.42
C GLN A 182 15.36 7.42 9.73
N LYS A 183 16.61 7.91 9.69
CA LYS A 183 17.45 8.01 10.87
C LYS A 183 16.93 9.04 11.87
N MET A 184 16.39 10.16 11.40
CA MET A 184 15.75 11.17 12.24
C MET A 184 14.53 10.60 12.96
N LEU A 185 13.63 9.91 12.25
CA LEU A 185 12.48 9.24 12.84
C LEU A 185 12.91 8.15 13.83
N HIS A 186 13.91 7.35 13.50
CA HIS A 186 14.50 6.38 14.43
C HIS A 186 15.02 7.05 15.70
N ASN A 187 15.74 8.17 15.58
CA ASN A 187 16.24 8.91 16.73
C ASN A 187 15.10 9.44 17.61
N PHE A 188 14.02 9.99 17.02
CA PHE A 188 12.85 10.40 17.79
C PHE A 188 12.25 9.20 18.56
N LEU A 189 12.08 8.06 17.92
CA LEU A 189 11.47 6.89 18.54
C LEU A 189 12.35 6.30 19.67
N TYR A 190 13.63 6.14 19.43
CA TYR A 190 14.52 5.43 20.38
C TYR A 190 15.23 6.33 21.37
N GLU A 191 15.76 7.48 20.92
CA GLU A 191 16.53 8.39 21.79
C GLU A 191 15.63 9.34 22.59
N VAL A 192 14.41 9.63 22.08
CA VAL A 192 13.48 10.56 22.73
C VAL A 192 12.33 9.82 23.40
N CYS A 193 11.61 8.94 22.66
CA CYS A 193 10.45 8.21 23.19
C CYS A 193 10.81 6.94 23.96
N GLY A 194 12.04 6.44 23.85
CA GLY A 194 12.49 5.22 24.55
C GLY A 194 11.79 3.95 24.05
N ALA A 195 11.59 3.83 22.75
CA ALA A 195 10.97 2.65 22.13
C ALA A 195 11.81 1.38 22.36
N LYS A 196 11.15 0.22 22.40
CA LYS A 196 11.75 -1.10 22.74
C LYS A 196 11.85 -2.07 21.57
N CYS A 197 11.53 -1.66 20.34
CA CYS A 197 11.57 -2.56 19.18
C CYS A 197 10.65 -3.80 19.37
N ASP A 198 9.43 -3.61 19.84
CA ASP A 198 8.51 -4.69 20.19
C ASP A 198 7.44 -4.98 19.13
N TRP A 199 7.53 -4.32 17.99
CA TRP A 199 6.68 -4.57 16.83
C TRP A 199 7.44 -5.38 15.78
N THR A 200 7.38 -6.72 15.88
CA THR A 200 7.98 -7.65 14.91
C THR A 200 6.91 -8.55 14.31
N MET A 201 7.11 -9.01 13.08
CA MET A 201 6.12 -9.89 12.43
C MET A 201 6.05 -11.26 13.09
N GLY A 202 7.12 -11.75 13.68
CA GLY A 202 7.09 -12.99 14.46
C GLY A 202 6.24 -12.86 15.74
N ASP A 203 6.31 -11.74 16.46
CA ASP A 203 5.46 -11.48 17.63
C ASP A 203 4.00 -11.27 17.22
N TYR A 204 3.77 -10.51 16.15
CA TYR A 204 2.45 -10.31 15.58
C TYR A 204 1.80 -11.64 15.19
N MET A 205 2.53 -12.51 14.49
CA MET A 205 2.07 -13.84 14.08
C MET A 205 1.58 -14.65 15.29
N ARG A 206 2.43 -14.77 16.33
CA ARG A 206 2.08 -15.54 17.55
C ARG A 206 0.84 -14.98 18.23
N ALA A 207 0.79 -13.67 18.47
CA ALA A 207 -0.35 -13.02 19.10
C ALA A 207 -1.64 -13.16 18.28
N SER A 208 -1.55 -13.04 16.95
CA SER A 208 -2.68 -13.18 16.04
C SER A 208 -3.22 -14.62 16.04
N ILE A 209 -2.34 -15.63 15.99
CA ILE A 209 -2.74 -17.04 16.07
C ILE A 209 -3.49 -17.31 17.36
N GLU A 210 -2.97 -16.89 18.51
CA GLU A 210 -3.64 -17.05 19.81
C GLU A 210 -5.01 -16.36 19.85
N SER A 211 -5.08 -15.13 19.37
CA SER A 211 -6.32 -14.35 19.32
C SER A 211 -7.38 -15.01 18.41
N ILE A 212 -6.98 -15.46 17.22
CA ILE A 212 -7.88 -16.14 16.29
C ILE A 212 -8.38 -17.45 16.87
N ARG A 213 -7.52 -18.27 17.48
CA ARG A 213 -7.91 -19.53 18.15
C ARG A 213 -8.93 -19.29 19.26
N ALA A 214 -8.67 -18.29 20.10
CA ALA A 214 -9.58 -17.94 21.19
C ALA A 214 -10.96 -17.47 20.69
N LYS A 215 -10.97 -16.72 19.57
CA LYS A 215 -12.18 -16.19 18.95
C LYS A 215 -13.00 -17.27 18.24
N VAL A 216 -12.34 -18.11 17.47
CA VAL A 216 -12.99 -19.13 16.62
C VAL A 216 -13.48 -20.30 17.44
N GLY A 217 -12.72 -20.76 18.44
CA GLY A 217 -13.04 -21.98 19.20
C GLY A 217 -13.24 -23.17 18.27
N ASP A 218 -14.40 -23.82 18.34
CA ASP A 218 -14.77 -24.95 17.49
C ASP A 218 -15.50 -24.52 16.19
N GLY A 219 -15.58 -23.22 15.91
CA GLY A 219 -16.29 -22.65 14.75
C GLY A 219 -15.57 -22.89 13.43
N LYS A 220 -16.30 -22.71 12.32
CA LYS A 220 -15.79 -22.86 10.96
C LYS A 220 -15.53 -21.48 10.35
N VAL A 221 -14.41 -21.35 9.67
CA VAL A 221 -13.97 -20.13 8.99
C VAL A 221 -14.00 -20.34 7.48
N LEU A 222 -14.56 -19.37 6.75
CA LEU A 222 -14.57 -19.32 5.28
C LEU A 222 -13.73 -18.16 4.80
N LEU A 223 -12.85 -18.39 3.83
CA LEU A 223 -12.03 -17.37 3.18
C LEU A 223 -12.16 -17.43 1.67
N ALA A 224 -12.45 -16.29 1.03
CA ALA A 224 -12.29 -16.14 -0.40
C ALA A 224 -10.82 -15.91 -0.75
N LEU A 225 -10.20 -16.87 -1.39
CA LEU A 225 -8.78 -16.81 -1.79
C LEU A 225 -8.67 -16.28 -3.22
N SER A 226 -8.21 -15.05 -3.38
CA SER A 226 -8.07 -14.42 -4.71
C SER A 226 -6.76 -14.79 -5.44
N GLY A 227 -5.82 -15.44 -4.74
CA GLY A 227 -4.46 -15.67 -5.24
C GLY A 227 -3.53 -14.46 -5.10
N GLY A 228 -4.01 -13.32 -4.62
CA GLY A 228 -3.18 -12.18 -4.26
C GLY A 228 -2.39 -12.40 -2.97
N VAL A 229 -1.37 -11.57 -2.74
CA VAL A 229 -0.50 -11.66 -1.55
C VAL A 229 -1.31 -11.64 -0.25
N ASP A 230 -2.22 -10.68 -0.10
CA ASP A 230 -2.95 -10.47 1.15
C ASP A 230 -3.86 -11.66 1.50
N SER A 231 -4.66 -12.12 0.55
CA SER A 231 -5.52 -13.29 0.76
C SER A 231 -4.70 -14.57 1.02
N SER A 232 -3.52 -14.71 0.42
CA SER A 232 -2.64 -15.85 0.64
C SER A 232 -1.99 -15.82 2.03
N VAL A 233 -1.56 -14.65 2.49
CA VAL A 233 -1.00 -14.49 3.85
C VAL A 233 -2.09 -14.65 4.91
N ALA A 234 -3.31 -14.13 4.66
CA ALA A 234 -4.45 -14.37 5.52
C ALA A 234 -4.79 -15.86 5.62
N ALA A 235 -4.79 -16.59 4.48
CA ALA A 235 -5.02 -18.03 4.46
C ALA A 235 -3.97 -18.79 5.27
N ALA A 236 -2.68 -18.46 5.10
CA ALA A 236 -1.59 -19.09 5.83
C ALA A 236 -1.69 -18.85 7.34
N LEU A 237 -1.96 -17.60 7.76
CA LEU A 237 -2.12 -17.26 9.18
C LEU A 237 -3.33 -17.96 9.82
N LEU A 238 -4.44 -18.03 9.11
CA LEU A 238 -5.63 -18.75 9.54
C LEU A 238 -5.40 -20.26 9.59
N ALA A 239 -4.68 -20.83 8.63
CA ALA A 239 -4.33 -22.25 8.62
C ALA A 239 -3.50 -22.64 9.85
N GLU A 240 -2.50 -21.83 10.24
CA GLU A 240 -1.74 -22.02 11.47
C GLU A 240 -2.58 -21.85 12.73
N ALA A 241 -3.61 -21.00 12.68
CA ALA A 241 -4.47 -20.75 13.83
C ALA A 241 -5.52 -21.86 14.04
N VAL A 242 -6.23 -22.27 12.99
CA VAL A 242 -7.45 -23.11 13.12
C VAL A 242 -7.42 -24.38 12.25
N GLY A 243 -6.38 -24.58 11.44
CA GLY A 243 -6.20 -25.81 10.67
C GLY A 243 -7.41 -26.15 9.78
N ASN A 244 -7.88 -27.39 9.88
CA ASN A 244 -8.98 -27.94 9.08
C ASN A 244 -10.36 -27.30 9.31
N GLN A 245 -10.50 -26.39 10.29
CA GLN A 245 -11.70 -25.55 10.44
C GLN A 245 -11.77 -24.44 9.36
N LEU A 246 -10.63 -24.16 8.67
CA LEU A 246 -10.56 -23.21 7.58
C LEU A 246 -10.96 -23.87 6.25
N THR A 247 -11.91 -23.24 5.55
CA THR A 247 -12.22 -23.53 4.14
C THR A 247 -11.85 -22.35 3.28
N CYS A 248 -10.96 -22.56 2.33
CA CYS A 248 -10.55 -21.57 1.32
C CYS A 248 -11.23 -21.88 -0.01
N ILE A 249 -12.02 -20.95 -0.55
CA ILE A 249 -12.58 -21.04 -1.90
C ILE A 249 -11.73 -20.19 -2.83
N PHE A 250 -11.09 -20.84 -3.79
CA PHE A 250 -10.34 -20.23 -4.88
C PHE A 250 -11.16 -20.29 -6.18
N VAL A 251 -11.55 -19.14 -6.71
CA VAL A 251 -12.33 -19.06 -7.95
C VAL A 251 -11.42 -18.79 -9.14
N ASN A 252 -11.23 -19.82 -9.99
CA ASN A 252 -10.61 -19.64 -11.29
C ASN A 252 -11.65 -19.09 -12.27
N HIS A 253 -11.73 -17.78 -12.38
CA HIS A 253 -12.65 -17.07 -13.27
C HIS A 253 -12.15 -16.99 -14.74
N GLY A 254 -11.01 -17.59 -15.06
CA GLY A 254 -10.47 -17.60 -16.42
C GLY A 254 -9.82 -16.28 -16.86
N LEU A 255 -9.70 -15.28 -15.97
CA LEU A 255 -9.05 -13.99 -16.24
C LEU A 255 -7.70 -13.87 -15.54
N MET A 256 -7.16 -14.99 -15.07
CA MET A 256 -5.87 -15.07 -14.36
C MET A 256 -4.71 -15.18 -15.37
N ARG A 257 -3.50 -14.88 -14.87
CA ARG A 257 -2.26 -15.12 -15.62
C ARG A 257 -2.09 -16.61 -15.93
N LYS A 258 -1.15 -16.91 -16.83
CA LYS A 258 -0.78 -18.28 -17.15
C LYS A 258 -0.34 -19.01 -15.88
N ASP A 259 -0.87 -20.21 -15.67
CA ASP A 259 -0.56 -21.14 -14.57
C ASP A 259 -0.82 -20.62 -13.14
N GLU A 260 -1.34 -19.41 -12.98
CA GLU A 260 -1.54 -18.76 -11.67
C GLU A 260 -2.44 -19.56 -10.74
N GLY A 261 -3.49 -20.19 -11.25
CA GLY A 261 -4.39 -21.04 -10.46
C GLY A 261 -3.69 -22.30 -9.94
N ASP A 262 -2.82 -22.89 -10.73
CA ASP A 262 -2.06 -24.09 -10.37
C ASP A 262 -0.95 -23.75 -9.35
N GLU A 263 -0.31 -22.59 -9.48
CA GLU A 263 0.65 -22.05 -8.50
C GLU A 263 0.02 -21.85 -7.12
N VAL A 264 -1.19 -21.26 -7.09
CA VAL A 264 -1.92 -21.04 -5.82
C VAL A 264 -2.31 -22.36 -5.18
N GLU A 265 -2.87 -23.29 -5.95
CA GLU A 265 -3.23 -24.61 -5.44
C GLU A 265 -2.01 -25.38 -4.92
N ALA A 266 -0.88 -25.34 -5.64
CA ALA A 266 0.36 -25.99 -5.23
C ALA A 266 0.94 -25.39 -3.93
N ALA A 267 0.81 -24.09 -3.73
CA ALA A 267 1.29 -23.41 -2.53
C ALA A 267 0.57 -23.88 -1.26
N PHE A 268 -0.71 -24.23 -1.37
CA PHE A 268 -1.52 -24.67 -0.23
C PHE A 268 -1.74 -26.17 -0.13
N LYS A 269 -1.18 -26.98 -1.05
CA LYS A 269 -1.37 -28.42 -1.13
C LYS A 269 -1.03 -29.19 0.16
N ASN A 270 -0.02 -28.74 0.89
CA ASN A 270 0.48 -29.41 2.09
C ASN A 270 -0.03 -28.79 3.40
N TRP A 271 -0.93 -27.83 3.32
CA TRP A 271 -1.51 -27.18 4.48
C TRP A 271 -2.75 -27.96 4.98
N ASP A 272 -2.96 -28.00 6.27
CA ASP A 272 -4.14 -28.66 6.89
C ASP A 272 -5.38 -27.75 6.79
N ILE A 273 -5.88 -27.57 5.56
CA ILE A 273 -7.07 -26.73 5.25
C ILE A 273 -7.98 -27.43 4.24
N ASN A 274 -9.23 -27.00 4.19
CA ASN A 274 -10.15 -27.40 3.12
C ASN A 274 -9.99 -26.45 1.94
N PHE A 275 -9.24 -26.83 0.92
CA PHE A 275 -9.05 -26.03 -0.28
C PHE A 275 -10.02 -26.44 -1.39
N ILE A 276 -10.87 -25.52 -1.84
CA ILE A 276 -11.84 -25.73 -2.91
C ILE A 276 -11.48 -24.84 -4.10
N ARG A 277 -11.10 -25.46 -5.23
CA ARG A 277 -10.92 -24.75 -6.49
C ARG A 277 -12.18 -24.86 -7.34
N VAL A 278 -12.75 -23.69 -7.69
CA VAL A 278 -13.93 -23.58 -8.55
C VAL A 278 -13.50 -23.12 -9.94
N ASN A 279 -13.64 -23.97 -10.95
CA ASN A 279 -13.38 -23.57 -12.33
C ASN A 279 -14.63 -22.95 -12.94
N ALA A 280 -14.67 -21.62 -12.99
CA ALA A 280 -15.83 -20.84 -13.44
C ALA A 280 -15.58 -20.06 -14.74
N GLN A 281 -14.50 -20.36 -15.47
CA GLN A 281 -14.09 -19.62 -16.69
C GLN A 281 -15.24 -19.40 -17.67
N ASP A 282 -15.95 -20.46 -18.04
CA ASP A 282 -17.04 -20.37 -19.04
C ASP A 282 -18.19 -19.50 -18.54
N ARG A 283 -18.46 -19.53 -17.24
CA ARG A 283 -19.49 -18.72 -16.60
C ARG A 283 -19.16 -17.22 -16.69
N PHE A 284 -17.93 -16.83 -16.39
CA PHE A 284 -17.47 -15.45 -16.52
C PHE A 284 -17.39 -15.00 -17.97
N LEU A 285 -16.83 -15.79 -18.87
CA LEU A 285 -16.71 -15.44 -20.28
C LEU A 285 -18.07 -15.28 -20.96
N SER A 286 -19.06 -16.10 -20.60
CA SER A 286 -20.42 -15.94 -21.13
C SER A 286 -21.08 -14.62 -20.73
N LYS A 287 -20.81 -14.13 -19.51
CA LYS A 287 -21.31 -12.83 -19.02
C LYS A 287 -20.59 -11.63 -19.62
N LEU A 288 -19.33 -11.80 -19.99
CA LEU A 288 -18.48 -10.77 -20.58
C LEU A 288 -18.57 -10.71 -22.10
N ALA A 289 -19.31 -11.61 -22.74
CA ALA A 289 -19.44 -11.67 -24.18
C ALA A 289 -20.02 -10.35 -24.74
N GLY A 290 -19.25 -9.67 -25.62
CA GLY A 290 -19.64 -8.39 -26.23
C GLY A 290 -19.53 -7.16 -25.30
N VAL A 291 -19.01 -7.31 -24.09
CA VAL A 291 -18.81 -6.20 -23.16
C VAL A 291 -17.43 -5.60 -23.40
N SER A 292 -17.39 -4.33 -23.80
CA SER A 292 -16.15 -3.60 -24.12
C SER A 292 -15.87 -2.42 -23.17
N GLU A 293 -16.84 -1.98 -22.38
CA GLU A 293 -16.73 -0.84 -21.49
C GLU A 293 -16.06 -1.28 -20.17
N PRO A 294 -14.97 -0.62 -19.72
CA PRO A 294 -14.15 -1.06 -18.57
C PRO A 294 -14.93 -1.20 -17.26
N GLU A 295 -15.78 -0.23 -16.91
CA GLU A 295 -16.55 -0.28 -15.67
C GLU A 295 -17.62 -1.37 -15.69
N ALA A 296 -18.22 -1.62 -16.87
CA ALA A 296 -19.15 -2.74 -17.03
C ALA A 296 -18.44 -4.09 -16.85
N LYS A 297 -17.20 -4.27 -17.38
CA LYS A 297 -16.40 -5.45 -17.13
C LYS A 297 -16.14 -5.66 -15.64
N ARG A 298 -15.69 -4.62 -14.92
CA ARG A 298 -15.40 -4.65 -13.48
C ARG A 298 -16.63 -5.07 -12.67
N LYS A 299 -17.78 -4.45 -12.96
CA LYS A 299 -19.04 -4.74 -12.28
C LYS A 299 -19.51 -6.17 -12.49
N ILE A 300 -19.52 -6.65 -13.74
CA ILE A 300 -19.92 -8.02 -14.07
C ILE A 300 -19.00 -9.04 -13.37
N ILE A 301 -17.69 -8.82 -13.40
CA ILE A 301 -16.72 -9.72 -12.78
C ILE A 301 -16.93 -9.77 -11.26
N GLY A 302 -17.08 -8.62 -10.62
CA GLY A 302 -17.32 -8.54 -9.18
C GLY A 302 -18.62 -9.23 -8.77
N GLU A 303 -19.74 -8.93 -9.44
CA GLU A 303 -21.03 -9.56 -9.16
C GLU A 303 -20.99 -11.08 -9.36
N GLU A 304 -20.36 -11.54 -10.44
CA GLU A 304 -20.30 -12.96 -10.75
C GLU A 304 -19.39 -13.72 -9.77
N PHE A 305 -18.30 -13.09 -9.33
CA PHE A 305 -17.42 -13.65 -8.31
C PHE A 305 -18.19 -13.95 -7.02
N ILE A 306 -19.01 -13.00 -6.56
CA ILE A 306 -19.83 -13.16 -5.35
C ILE A 306 -20.82 -14.30 -5.54
N ARG A 307 -21.53 -14.37 -6.69
CA ARG A 307 -22.47 -15.45 -6.96
C ARG A 307 -21.83 -16.83 -6.96
N VAL A 308 -20.63 -16.96 -7.54
CA VAL A 308 -19.88 -18.22 -7.51
C VAL A 308 -19.50 -18.58 -6.07
N PHE A 309 -19.03 -17.59 -5.32
CA PHE A 309 -18.67 -17.77 -3.91
C PHE A 309 -19.88 -18.18 -3.05
N GLU A 310 -21.05 -17.56 -3.29
CA GLU A 310 -22.31 -17.92 -2.65
C GLU A 310 -22.77 -19.35 -2.99
N ASP A 311 -22.71 -19.72 -4.25
CA ASP A 311 -23.11 -21.05 -4.71
C ASP A 311 -22.25 -22.16 -4.07
N GLU A 312 -20.94 -21.90 -3.92
CA GLU A 312 -20.04 -22.85 -3.22
C GLU A 312 -20.24 -22.82 -1.70
N GLY A 313 -20.43 -21.64 -1.13
CA GLY A 313 -20.70 -21.49 0.31
C GLY A 313 -21.95 -22.28 0.76
N LYS A 314 -23.02 -22.26 -0.03
CA LYS A 314 -24.23 -23.05 0.22
C LYS A 314 -23.97 -24.56 0.27
N LYS A 315 -22.99 -25.06 -0.49
CA LYS A 315 -22.62 -26.49 -0.49
C LYS A 315 -21.85 -26.89 0.76
N ILE A 316 -21.10 -25.95 1.34
CA ILE A 316 -20.30 -26.18 2.56
C ILE A 316 -21.19 -26.29 3.81
N GLY A 317 -22.37 -25.65 3.79
CA GLY A 317 -23.30 -25.61 4.92
C GLY A 317 -23.01 -24.47 5.89
N SER A 318 -23.24 -24.67 7.19
CA SER A 318 -23.06 -23.59 8.17
C SER A 318 -21.59 -23.20 8.34
N VAL A 319 -21.31 -21.91 8.26
CA VAL A 319 -20.03 -21.29 8.51
C VAL A 319 -20.22 -20.22 9.58
N ASP A 320 -19.34 -20.17 10.57
CA ASP A 320 -19.47 -19.25 11.70
C ASP A 320 -18.79 -17.90 11.44
N TYR A 321 -17.69 -17.88 10.69
CA TYR A 321 -16.87 -16.70 10.45
C TYR A 321 -16.50 -16.56 8.98
N LEU A 322 -16.59 -15.34 8.46
CA LEU A 322 -16.00 -14.95 7.17
C LEU A 322 -14.65 -14.30 7.42
N ALA A 323 -13.61 -14.71 6.72
CA ALA A 323 -12.31 -14.05 6.79
C ALA A 323 -12.06 -13.19 5.55
N GLN A 324 -11.39 -12.04 5.76
CA GLN A 324 -11.01 -11.09 4.71
C GLN A 324 -9.56 -10.66 4.85
N GLY A 325 -8.89 -10.43 3.72
CA GLY A 325 -7.51 -9.97 3.65
C GLY A 325 -7.36 -8.46 3.68
N THR A 326 -8.23 -7.73 4.38
CA THR A 326 -8.16 -6.27 4.57
C THR A 326 -6.85 -5.89 5.22
N ILE A 327 -6.17 -4.86 4.70
CA ILE A 327 -4.91 -4.33 5.23
C ILE A 327 -5.07 -2.90 5.76
N TYR A 328 -4.07 -2.38 6.49
CA TYR A 328 -4.19 -1.10 7.19
C TYR A 328 -4.45 0.11 6.27
N PRO A 329 -3.84 0.26 5.09
CA PRO A 329 -4.19 1.31 4.15
C PRO A 329 -5.68 1.33 3.77
N ASP A 330 -6.29 0.16 3.56
CA ASP A 330 -7.73 0.05 3.23
C ASP A 330 -8.60 0.64 4.34
N VAL A 331 -8.18 0.45 5.60
CA VAL A 331 -8.88 0.98 6.78
C VAL A 331 -8.79 2.50 6.87
N ILE A 332 -7.62 3.07 6.58
CA ILE A 332 -7.40 4.51 6.64
C ILE A 332 -8.17 5.23 5.52
N GLU A 333 -8.08 4.73 4.29
CA GLU A 333 -8.74 5.33 3.11
C GLU A 333 -10.26 5.31 3.22
N SER A 334 -10.78 4.33 3.90
CA SER A 334 -12.22 4.10 4.03
C SER A 334 -12.89 4.89 5.16
N GLY A 335 -12.12 5.59 6.00
CA GLY A 335 -12.62 6.31 7.16
C GLY A 335 -13.04 5.40 8.33
N THR A 336 -13.27 6.00 9.52
CA THR A 336 -13.49 5.28 10.78
C THR A 336 -14.84 4.56 10.90
N ASN A 337 -15.75 4.68 9.93
CA ASN A 337 -17.05 3.99 9.94
C ASN A 337 -16.97 2.61 9.28
N VAL A 338 -16.42 1.67 10.00
CA VAL A 338 -16.14 0.28 9.57
C VAL A 338 -17.33 -0.46 8.97
N ALA A 339 -18.53 -0.26 9.46
CA ALA A 339 -19.74 -0.94 8.99
C ALA A 339 -20.26 -0.41 7.63
N ALA A 340 -20.01 0.86 7.32
CA ALA A 340 -20.43 1.46 6.05
C ALA A 340 -19.44 1.17 4.91
N VAL A 341 -18.19 0.96 5.24
CA VAL A 341 -17.06 0.80 4.32
C VAL A 341 -16.92 -0.61 3.78
N ILE A 342 -17.21 -1.63 4.57
CA ILE A 342 -17.30 -3.02 4.09
C ILE A 342 -18.29 -3.13 2.91
N LYS A 343 -19.24 -2.19 2.81
CA LYS A 343 -20.22 -2.13 1.72
C LYS A 343 -19.77 -1.40 0.45
N SER A 344 -18.69 -0.61 0.41
CA SER A 344 -18.49 0.32 -0.72
C SER A 344 -17.21 0.21 -1.54
N HIS A 345 -16.07 -0.30 -1.07
CA HIS A 345 -14.81 -0.14 -1.82
C HIS A 345 -13.99 -1.41 -2.16
N HIS A 346 -14.10 -2.51 -1.42
CA HIS A 346 -13.45 -3.77 -1.77
C HIS A 346 -14.44 -4.90 -2.09
N ASN A 347 -15.72 -4.69 -1.86
CA ASN A 347 -16.80 -5.52 -2.37
C ASN A 347 -17.50 -4.78 -3.49
N VAL A 348 -17.10 -4.98 -4.72
CA VAL A 348 -17.95 -4.75 -5.89
C VAL A 348 -19.07 -5.79 -5.80
N GLY A 349 -20.07 -5.55 -4.88
CA GLY A 349 -21.21 -6.42 -4.77
C GLY A 349 -21.72 -6.81 -3.38
N GLY A 350 -21.11 -6.36 -2.27
CA GLY A 350 -21.64 -6.63 -0.93
C GLY A 350 -21.24 -7.99 -0.33
N LEU A 351 -21.55 -8.17 0.96
CA LEU A 351 -21.41 -9.47 1.63
C LEU A 351 -22.45 -10.45 1.09
N PRO A 352 -22.14 -11.76 1.07
CA PRO A 352 -23.10 -12.78 0.67
C PRO A 352 -24.34 -12.75 1.55
N ASP A 353 -25.52 -12.61 0.96
CA ASP A 353 -26.79 -12.52 1.70
C ASP A 353 -27.26 -13.85 2.34
N PHE A 354 -26.56 -14.96 2.03
CA PHE A 354 -27.04 -16.31 2.36
C PHE A 354 -26.42 -16.92 3.62
N VAL A 355 -25.44 -16.25 4.26
CA VAL A 355 -24.73 -16.78 5.44
C VAL A 355 -24.84 -15.82 6.60
N ASP A 356 -25.50 -16.25 7.67
CA ASP A 356 -25.47 -15.57 8.97
C ASP A 356 -24.11 -15.83 9.63
N PHE A 357 -23.12 -15.01 9.32
CA PHE A 357 -21.84 -15.03 10.03
C PHE A 357 -21.99 -14.42 11.42
N LYS A 358 -21.36 -15.03 12.41
CA LYS A 358 -21.24 -14.42 13.75
C LYS A 358 -20.43 -13.14 13.69
N GLU A 359 -19.32 -13.16 12.92
CA GLU A 359 -18.38 -12.03 12.81
C GLU A 359 -17.44 -12.21 11.60
N ILE A 360 -16.85 -11.09 11.17
CA ILE A 360 -15.78 -11.07 10.16
C ILE A 360 -14.43 -11.09 10.87
N ILE A 361 -13.50 -11.92 10.38
CA ILE A 361 -12.11 -11.99 10.85
C ILE A 361 -11.22 -11.30 9.80
N GLU A 362 -10.52 -10.23 10.21
CA GLU A 362 -9.60 -9.47 9.38
C GLU A 362 -8.18 -9.55 9.95
N PRO A 363 -7.46 -10.65 9.69
CA PRO A 363 -6.22 -10.94 10.39
C PRO A 363 -5.05 -10.01 10.00
N LEU A 364 -5.16 -9.25 8.91
CA LEU A 364 -4.12 -8.35 8.41
C LEU A 364 -4.48 -6.87 8.58
N ARG A 365 -5.61 -6.56 9.21
CA ARG A 365 -6.19 -5.20 9.31
C ARG A 365 -5.24 -4.13 9.88
N LEU A 366 -4.28 -4.54 10.69
CA LEU A 366 -3.31 -3.65 11.32
C LEU A 366 -2.00 -3.53 10.54
N LEU A 367 -1.82 -4.23 9.43
CA LEU A 367 -0.56 -4.36 8.73
C LEU A 367 -0.52 -3.52 7.45
N PHE A 368 0.62 -2.88 7.21
CA PHE A 368 0.98 -2.34 5.89
C PHE A 368 1.39 -3.47 4.94
N LYS A 369 1.40 -3.20 3.64
CA LYS A 369 1.72 -4.20 2.61
C LYS A 369 3.08 -4.87 2.79
N ASP A 370 4.08 -4.13 3.24
CA ASP A 370 5.43 -4.67 3.47
C ASP A 370 5.46 -5.58 4.70
N GLU A 371 4.70 -5.23 5.75
CA GLU A 371 4.52 -6.06 6.93
C GLU A 371 3.77 -7.35 6.58
N VAL A 372 2.76 -7.29 5.70
CA VAL A 372 2.07 -8.47 5.18
C VAL A 372 3.04 -9.40 4.45
N ARG A 373 3.92 -8.86 3.62
CA ARG A 373 4.96 -9.66 2.94
C ARG A 373 5.95 -10.27 3.93
N ALA A 374 6.39 -9.51 4.93
CA ALA A 374 7.27 -10.02 5.98
C ALA A 374 6.59 -11.14 6.78
N LEU A 375 5.31 -10.96 7.15
CA LEU A 375 4.51 -12.00 7.80
C LEU A 375 4.37 -13.26 6.92
N GLY A 376 4.17 -13.10 5.61
CA GLY A 376 4.11 -14.22 4.67
C GLY A 376 5.40 -15.06 4.65
N ARG A 377 6.57 -14.42 4.77
CA ARG A 377 7.85 -15.12 4.90
C ARG A 377 7.98 -15.85 6.24
N GLU A 378 7.59 -15.23 7.34
CA GLU A 378 7.55 -15.85 8.67
C GLU A 378 6.64 -17.10 8.69
N LEU A 379 5.54 -17.06 7.94
CA LEU A 379 4.62 -18.19 7.76
C LEU A 379 5.13 -19.26 6.79
N GLY A 380 6.27 -19.05 6.14
CA GLY A 380 6.87 -20.03 5.21
C GLY A 380 6.24 -20.07 3.81
N LEU A 381 5.50 -19.02 3.41
CA LEU A 381 4.99 -18.93 2.05
C LEU A 381 6.14 -18.78 1.03
N PRO A 382 6.02 -19.38 -0.18
CA PRO A 382 7.03 -19.25 -1.22
C PRO A 382 7.26 -17.79 -1.65
N GLU A 383 8.51 -17.41 -1.90
CA GLU A 383 8.89 -16.04 -2.24
C GLU A 383 8.16 -15.52 -3.50
N TYR A 384 7.93 -16.37 -4.51
CA TYR A 384 7.18 -15.99 -5.72
C TYR A 384 5.73 -15.57 -5.42
N LEU A 385 5.14 -16.08 -4.34
CA LEU A 385 3.79 -15.71 -3.89
C LEU A 385 3.81 -14.42 -3.06
N VAL A 386 4.78 -14.31 -2.14
CA VAL A 386 4.94 -13.14 -1.25
C VAL A 386 5.34 -11.88 -2.03
N MET A 387 6.24 -12.03 -3.01
CA MET A 387 6.75 -10.92 -3.83
C MET A 387 5.95 -10.67 -5.11
N ARG A 388 4.84 -11.38 -5.29
CA ARG A 388 3.97 -11.18 -6.46
C ARG A 388 3.61 -9.71 -6.61
N GLN A 389 3.81 -9.18 -7.83
CA GLN A 389 3.40 -7.82 -8.15
C GLN A 389 1.88 -7.65 -8.08
N PRO A 390 1.36 -6.44 -7.81
CA PRO A 390 -0.07 -6.20 -7.79
C PRO A 390 -0.75 -6.72 -9.05
N PHE A 391 -1.91 -7.35 -8.86
CA PHE A 391 -2.75 -7.83 -9.95
C PHE A 391 -4.18 -7.37 -9.67
N PRO A 392 -4.83 -6.69 -10.61
CA PRO A 392 -6.14 -6.11 -10.36
C PRO A 392 -7.20 -7.20 -10.18
N GLY A 393 -8.25 -6.91 -9.39
CA GLY A 393 -9.36 -7.84 -9.17
C GLY A 393 -10.02 -8.37 -10.45
N PRO A 394 -10.25 -7.54 -11.49
CA PRO A 394 -10.76 -8.01 -12.78
C PRO A 394 -9.75 -8.85 -13.59
N GLY A 395 -8.54 -9.00 -13.14
CA GLY A 395 -7.51 -9.80 -13.80
C GLY A 395 -7.13 -9.27 -15.18
N LEU A 396 -6.91 -10.18 -16.12
CA LEU A 396 -6.56 -9.85 -17.51
C LEU A 396 -7.70 -9.16 -18.28
N ALA A 397 -8.93 -9.10 -17.74
CA ALA A 397 -10.05 -8.44 -18.41
C ALA A 397 -9.78 -6.97 -18.74
N ILE A 398 -9.07 -6.25 -17.85
CA ILE A 398 -8.70 -4.83 -18.06
C ILE A 398 -7.36 -4.65 -18.79
N ARG A 399 -6.79 -5.75 -19.27
CA ARG A 399 -5.59 -5.78 -20.13
C ARG A 399 -5.88 -6.31 -21.54
N VAL A 400 -7.16 -6.62 -21.82
CA VAL A 400 -7.70 -6.85 -23.16
C VAL A 400 -8.58 -5.67 -23.50
N ILE A 401 -8.10 -4.76 -24.36
CA ILE A 401 -8.85 -3.58 -24.77
C ILE A 401 -10.03 -4.00 -25.63
N GLY A 402 -11.23 -3.52 -25.28
CA GLY A 402 -12.47 -3.90 -25.95
C GLY A 402 -13.08 -5.20 -25.44
N ASP A 403 -13.77 -5.96 -26.29
CA ASP A 403 -14.43 -7.21 -25.93
C ASP A 403 -13.47 -8.34 -25.57
N ILE A 404 -13.87 -9.19 -24.64
CA ILE A 404 -13.06 -10.30 -24.13
C ILE A 404 -13.48 -11.59 -24.82
N THR A 405 -12.51 -12.32 -25.36
CA THR A 405 -12.69 -13.67 -25.86
C THR A 405 -11.64 -14.61 -25.29
N LYS A 406 -11.94 -15.93 -25.29
CA LYS A 406 -10.95 -16.93 -24.86
C LYS A 406 -9.68 -16.83 -25.67
N GLU A 407 -9.76 -16.64 -27.01
CA GLU A 407 -8.61 -16.50 -27.90
C GLU A 407 -7.72 -15.30 -27.49
N LYS A 408 -8.32 -14.12 -27.26
CA LYS A 408 -7.58 -12.92 -26.84
C LYS A 408 -6.90 -13.10 -25.48
N LEU A 409 -7.57 -13.78 -24.54
CA LEU A 409 -6.98 -14.09 -23.24
C LEU A 409 -5.81 -15.07 -23.36
N ASP A 410 -5.93 -16.09 -24.19
CA ASP A 410 -4.85 -17.07 -24.40
C ASP A 410 -3.63 -16.40 -25.04
N ILE A 411 -3.82 -15.54 -26.05
CA ILE A 411 -2.77 -14.70 -26.65
C ILE A 411 -2.10 -13.83 -25.58
N LEU A 412 -2.89 -13.13 -24.77
CA LEU A 412 -2.35 -12.23 -23.75
C LEU A 412 -1.61 -12.98 -22.64
N ARG A 413 -2.09 -14.15 -22.19
CA ARG A 413 -1.42 -14.98 -21.19
C ARG A 413 -0.03 -15.41 -21.61
N GLU A 414 0.11 -15.89 -22.86
CA GLU A 414 1.40 -16.31 -23.39
C GLU A 414 2.35 -15.11 -23.54
N ALA A 415 1.88 -13.99 -24.06
CA ALA A 415 2.69 -12.79 -24.22
C ALA A 415 3.13 -12.19 -22.87
N ASP A 416 2.22 -12.08 -21.89
CA ASP A 416 2.52 -11.61 -20.53
C ASP A 416 3.51 -12.55 -19.81
N PHE A 417 3.37 -13.86 -20.00
CA PHE A 417 4.30 -14.85 -19.46
C PHE A 417 5.72 -14.63 -20.01
N ILE A 418 5.87 -14.50 -21.34
CA ILE A 418 7.17 -14.25 -21.97
C ILE A 418 7.80 -12.95 -21.46
N PHE A 419 7.02 -11.89 -21.35
CA PHE A 419 7.52 -10.62 -20.83
C PHE A 419 8.03 -10.74 -19.40
N ARG A 420 7.26 -11.36 -18.51
CA ARG A 420 7.67 -11.59 -17.12
C ARG A 420 8.89 -12.53 -17.01
N ASP A 421 8.97 -13.56 -17.83
CA ASP A 421 10.08 -14.50 -17.87
C ASP A 421 11.40 -13.83 -18.29
N GLU A 422 11.38 -12.95 -19.30
CA GLU A 422 12.58 -12.20 -19.71
C GLU A 422 13.00 -11.15 -18.67
N ILE A 423 12.06 -10.51 -17.99
CA ILE A 423 12.36 -9.62 -16.86
C ILE A 423 13.04 -10.41 -15.72
N ALA A 424 12.54 -11.60 -15.38
CA ALA A 424 13.11 -12.45 -14.36
C ALA A 424 14.52 -12.95 -14.74
N LYS A 425 14.72 -13.39 -15.99
CA LYS A 425 16.05 -13.80 -16.52
C LYS A 425 17.07 -12.66 -16.50
N ALA A 426 16.60 -11.43 -16.67
CA ALA A 426 17.45 -10.24 -16.60
C ALA A 426 17.66 -9.72 -15.16
N HIS A 427 17.09 -10.36 -14.15
CA HIS A 427 17.13 -9.96 -12.73
C HIS A 427 16.63 -8.53 -12.49
N LEU A 428 15.59 -8.10 -13.22
CA LEU A 428 15.02 -6.75 -13.15
C LEU A 428 13.75 -6.67 -12.28
N GLU A 429 13.25 -7.77 -11.71
CA GLU A 429 11.98 -7.85 -10.96
C GLU A 429 11.90 -6.85 -9.81
N GLY A 430 13.01 -6.66 -9.08
CA GLY A 430 13.09 -5.72 -7.95
C GLY A 430 13.25 -4.24 -8.34
N THR A 431 13.47 -3.95 -9.63
CA THR A 431 13.70 -2.57 -10.13
C THR A 431 12.41 -1.88 -10.57
N MET A 432 11.32 -2.62 -10.67
CA MET A 432 10.02 -2.17 -11.17
C MET A 432 8.91 -2.61 -10.22
N ASN A 433 7.89 -1.75 -10.06
CA ASN A 433 6.76 -2.06 -9.18
C ASN A 433 5.67 -2.86 -9.87
N GLN A 434 5.44 -2.57 -11.16
CA GLN A 434 4.53 -3.32 -12.03
C GLN A 434 5.07 -3.40 -13.45
N TYR A 435 4.90 -4.55 -14.10
CA TYR A 435 5.20 -4.78 -15.52
C TYR A 435 4.26 -5.86 -16.06
N PHE A 436 3.67 -5.63 -17.22
CA PHE A 436 2.65 -6.47 -17.82
C PHE A 436 2.46 -6.18 -19.30
N ALA A 437 1.80 -7.10 -19.99
CA ALA A 437 1.37 -6.94 -21.37
C ALA A 437 -0.11 -6.53 -21.44
N VAL A 438 -0.45 -5.76 -22.49
CA VAL A 438 -1.82 -5.35 -22.82
C VAL A 438 -2.12 -5.71 -24.27
N LEU A 439 -3.16 -6.49 -24.50
CA LEU A 439 -3.62 -6.79 -25.84
C LEU A 439 -4.53 -5.66 -26.33
N THR A 440 -4.01 -4.85 -27.23
CA THR A 440 -4.79 -3.76 -27.84
C THR A 440 -5.78 -4.35 -28.86
N ASN A 441 -6.87 -3.64 -29.12
CA ASN A 441 -7.77 -4.03 -30.21
C ASN A 441 -7.28 -3.56 -31.59
N MET A 442 -6.11 -2.93 -31.62
CA MET A 442 -5.48 -2.44 -32.85
C MET A 442 -4.81 -3.59 -33.61
N ARG A 443 -5.10 -3.69 -34.89
CA ARG A 443 -4.43 -4.60 -35.81
C ARG A 443 -3.50 -3.85 -36.76
N SER A 444 -2.42 -4.47 -37.11
CA SER A 444 -1.44 -3.89 -38.04
C SER A 444 -1.01 -4.88 -39.12
N VAL A 445 -0.59 -4.32 -40.23
CA VAL A 445 0.02 -5.14 -41.30
C VAL A 445 1.40 -5.58 -40.88
N GLY A 446 1.69 -6.85 -41.04
CA GLY A 446 3.00 -7.47 -40.86
C GLY A 446 3.39 -8.28 -42.10
N VAL A 447 4.65 -8.66 -42.14
CA VAL A 447 5.19 -9.60 -43.13
C VAL A 447 5.87 -10.72 -42.32
N MET A 448 5.32 -11.91 -42.41
CA MET A 448 5.85 -13.11 -41.73
C MET A 448 6.07 -14.21 -42.77
N GLY A 449 7.34 -14.54 -43.01
CA GLY A 449 7.73 -15.31 -44.18
C GLY A 449 7.42 -14.54 -45.48
N ASP A 450 6.87 -15.18 -46.49
CA ASP A 450 6.51 -14.57 -47.77
C ASP A 450 5.06 -14.03 -47.81
N GLY A 451 4.35 -14.02 -46.67
CA GLY A 451 2.94 -13.64 -46.57
C GLY A 451 2.72 -12.36 -45.78
N ARG A 452 1.69 -11.57 -46.19
CA ARG A 452 1.15 -10.48 -45.36
C ARG A 452 0.29 -11.06 -44.25
N THR A 453 0.47 -10.53 -43.02
CA THR A 453 -0.38 -10.79 -41.87
C THR A 453 -1.14 -9.53 -41.47
N TYR A 454 -2.24 -9.69 -40.78
CA TYR A 454 -3.03 -8.60 -40.20
C TYR A 454 -3.44 -9.01 -38.78
N ASP A 455 -2.50 -8.81 -37.86
CA ASP A 455 -2.56 -9.33 -36.50
C ASP A 455 -2.56 -8.22 -35.44
N TYR A 456 -2.71 -8.58 -34.18
CA TYR A 456 -2.79 -7.65 -33.08
C TYR A 456 -1.46 -6.94 -32.81
N THR A 457 -1.59 -5.70 -32.35
CA THR A 457 -0.52 -4.97 -31.68
C THR A 457 -0.61 -5.20 -30.17
N LEU A 458 0.48 -5.62 -29.57
CA LEU A 458 0.63 -5.78 -28.13
C LEU A 458 1.38 -4.60 -27.54
N ALA A 459 0.86 -4.03 -26.46
CA ALA A 459 1.58 -3.03 -25.68
C ALA A 459 2.23 -3.67 -24.45
N LEU A 460 3.46 -3.26 -24.16
CA LEU A 460 4.15 -3.56 -22.92
C LEU A 460 4.10 -2.32 -22.03
N ARG A 461 3.73 -2.50 -20.76
CA ARG A 461 3.70 -1.46 -19.74
C ARG A 461 4.59 -1.86 -18.58
N SER A 462 5.48 -0.96 -18.15
CA SER A 462 6.27 -1.14 -16.94
C SER A 462 6.46 0.18 -16.23
N VAL A 463 6.29 0.18 -14.90
CA VAL A 463 6.35 1.40 -14.10
C VAL A 463 7.17 1.24 -12.83
N THR A 464 7.78 2.34 -12.42
CA THR A 464 8.38 2.55 -11.12
C THR A 464 7.54 3.57 -10.35
N THR A 465 7.30 3.30 -9.08
CA THR A 465 6.48 4.17 -8.21
C THR A 465 6.87 3.95 -6.75
N THR A 466 6.56 4.94 -5.91
CA THR A 466 6.71 4.81 -4.45
C THR A 466 5.36 4.64 -3.75
N ASP A 467 4.28 5.19 -4.32
CA ASP A 467 2.98 5.33 -3.67
C ASP A 467 1.78 4.92 -4.54
N PHE A 468 2.01 4.53 -5.79
CA PHE A 468 1.00 4.26 -6.82
C PHE A 468 0.08 5.45 -7.19
N MET A 469 0.21 6.60 -6.51
CA MET A 469 -0.48 7.85 -6.89
C MET A 469 0.19 8.48 -8.10
N THR A 470 1.52 8.51 -8.08
CA THR A 470 2.38 8.92 -9.19
C THR A 470 3.24 7.75 -9.64
N ALA A 471 3.52 7.65 -10.93
CA ALA A 471 4.41 6.63 -11.48
C ALA A 471 5.16 7.13 -12.70
N ASP A 472 6.40 6.72 -12.85
CA ASP A 472 7.16 6.92 -14.08
C ASP A 472 7.27 5.59 -14.85
N TRP A 473 7.43 5.63 -16.16
CA TRP A 473 7.69 4.43 -16.93
C TRP A 473 9.11 3.89 -16.63
N ALA A 474 9.27 2.59 -16.52
CA ALA A 474 10.55 1.97 -16.25
C ALA A 474 11.42 1.93 -17.52
N ARG A 475 12.73 2.18 -17.35
CA ARG A 475 13.70 2.13 -18.45
C ARG A 475 14.27 0.73 -18.57
N ILE A 476 13.51 -0.17 -19.19
CA ILE A 476 13.98 -1.52 -19.47
C ILE A 476 15.10 -1.46 -20.48
N PRO A 477 16.23 -2.16 -20.27
CA PRO A 477 17.32 -2.24 -21.25
C PRO A 477 16.83 -2.70 -22.63
N TYR A 478 17.31 -2.07 -23.70
CA TYR A 478 16.87 -2.35 -25.06
C TYR A 478 17.12 -3.81 -25.50
N ASP A 479 18.19 -4.43 -25.03
CA ASP A 479 18.49 -5.84 -25.31
C ASP A 479 17.47 -6.79 -24.67
N VAL A 480 16.87 -6.42 -23.53
CA VAL A 480 15.77 -7.17 -22.91
C VAL A 480 14.49 -6.95 -23.70
N LEU A 481 14.16 -5.72 -24.10
CA LEU A 481 12.99 -5.44 -24.94
C LEU A 481 13.09 -6.13 -26.30
N ASP A 482 14.29 -6.22 -26.89
CA ASP A 482 14.52 -6.95 -28.14
C ASP A 482 14.22 -8.44 -27.97
N LYS A 483 14.75 -9.09 -26.93
CA LYS A 483 14.46 -10.49 -26.62
C LYS A 483 12.98 -10.75 -26.41
N VAL A 484 12.30 -9.90 -25.63
CA VAL A 484 10.85 -9.97 -25.40
C VAL A 484 10.10 -9.90 -26.73
N SER A 485 10.42 -8.91 -27.56
CA SER A 485 9.79 -8.71 -28.87
C SER A 485 9.98 -9.92 -29.80
N VAL A 486 11.21 -10.41 -29.92
CA VAL A 486 11.54 -11.55 -30.78
C VAL A 486 10.82 -12.82 -30.29
N ARG A 487 10.83 -13.08 -28.98
CA ARG A 487 10.14 -14.24 -28.41
C ARG A 487 8.63 -14.19 -28.60
N ILE A 488 8.00 -13.06 -28.31
CA ILE A 488 6.54 -12.92 -28.43
C ILE A 488 6.11 -13.13 -29.88
N VAL A 489 6.77 -12.51 -30.84
CA VAL A 489 6.41 -12.67 -32.27
C VAL A 489 6.58 -14.09 -32.77
N ASN A 490 7.61 -14.81 -32.28
CA ASN A 490 7.88 -16.18 -32.71
C ASN A 490 7.04 -17.24 -31.97
N GLU A 491 6.75 -17.03 -30.70
CA GLU A 491 6.10 -18.04 -29.84
C GLU A 491 4.57 -17.84 -29.74
N VAL A 492 4.06 -16.59 -29.92
CA VAL A 492 2.64 -16.25 -29.76
C VAL A 492 1.99 -15.91 -31.10
N LYS A 493 1.12 -16.79 -31.56
CA LYS A 493 0.36 -16.55 -32.81
C LYS A 493 -0.64 -15.39 -32.64
N GLY A 494 -0.80 -14.58 -33.70
CA GLY A 494 -1.77 -13.50 -33.73
C GLY A 494 -1.22 -12.15 -33.25
N ILE A 495 0.10 -12.03 -33.02
CA ILE A 495 0.79 -10.78 -32.71
C ILE A 495 1.89 -10.55 -33.76
N ASN A 496 1.88 -9.37 -34.40
CA ASN A 496 2.92 -8.99 -35.36
C ASN A 496 3.59 -7.65 -35.02
N ARG A 497 3.18 -7.01 -33.93
CA ARG A 497 3.75 -5.72 -33.53
C ARG A 497 3.75 -5.57 -32.01
N ILE A 498 4.86 -5.09 -31.45
CA ILE A 498 5.02 -4.77 -30.04
C ILE A 498 5.37 -3.30 -29.90
N VAL A 499 4.72 -2.62 -28.94
CA VAL A 499 4.98 -1.24 -28.56
C VAL A 499 5.27 -1.15 -27.06
N TYR A 500 6.03 -0.16 -26.62
CA TYR A 500 6.32 0.08 -25.22
C TYR A 500 5.68 1.41 -24.79
N ASP A 501 4.86 1.40 -23.74
CA ASP A 501 4.20 2.60 -23.21
C ASP A 501 5.15 3.36 -22.29
N ILE A 502 5.53 4.57 -22.75
CA ILE A 502 6.48 5.48 -22.08
C ILE A 502 5.77 6.66 -21.39
N THR A 503 4.51 6.52 -21.06
CA THR A 503 3.72 7.60 -20.45
C THR A 503 3.74 7.51 -18.93
N SER A 504 4.02 8.64 -18.26
CA SER A 504 3.98 8.74 -16.79
C SER A 504 2.54 8.81 -16.26
N LYS A 505 2.35 8.53 -14.98
CA LYS A 505 1.11 8.80 -14.25
C LYS A 505 1.34 9.97 -13.28
N PRO A 506 0.61 11.09 -13.39
CA PRO A 506 -0.25 11.48 -14.49
C PRO A 506 0.54 11.78 -15.78
N PRO A 507 -0.07 11.92 -16.97
CA PRO A 507 -1.51 11.95 -17.25
C PRO A 507 -2.15 10.57 -17.43
N ALA A 508 -1.37 9.51 -17.74
CA ALA A 508 -1.91 8.17 -17.88
C ALA A 508 -2.19 7.51 -16.51
N THR A 509 -2.92 6.42 -16.53
CA THR A 509 -3.02 5.47 -15.40
C THR A 509 -1.96 4.38 -15.52
N ILE A 510 -1.80 3.52 -14.51
CA ILE A 510 -0.90 2.36 -14.61
C ILE A 510 -1.55 1.30 -15.50
N GLU A 511 -2.76 0.85 -15.16
CA GLU A 511 -3.56 -0.03 -16.02
C GLU A 511 -4.17 0.78 -17.18
N TRP A 512 -4.48 0.12 -18.28
CA TRP A 512 -5.02 0.76 -19.48
C TRP A 512 -6.56 0.88 -19.48
N GLU A 513 -7.25 -0.01 -18.73
CA GLU A 513 -8.69 0.04 -18.49
C GLU A 513 -9.04 0.03 -17.00
#